data_cc213d02450ed72ef7adfa51d039974b
#
_entry.id   cc213d02450ed72ef7adfa51d039974b
#
_cell.length_a   1.000
_cell.length_b   1.000
_cell.length_c   1.000
_cell.angle_alpha   90.00
_cell.angle_beta   90.00
_cell.angle_gamma   90.00
#
_symmetry.space_group_name_H-M   'P 1'
#
loop_
_entity.id
_entity.type
_entity.pdbx_description
1 polymer ?
#
loop_
_entity_poly.entity_id
_entity_poly.type
_entity_poly.pdbx_seq_one_letter_code
_entity_poly.pdbx_strand_id
1 'polypeptide(L)'
;QIIDYVFLLPNGHKHRSMAIEGLTTSSLNLGIINTVDNKIIMESSLRSNLDCNLDHMIDEIRVLARTFNISIDVSARYPGWKYKANSEMRDKLNKIIMAEYDKPLVKIAKHSGLECGVFASIDDDMDVITYGPIMEGIHTPNERLGLESFDRAYKVLTKLIAECK
;
A
#
# COMPACT_ATOMS: atom_id res chain seq x y z
N GLN A 1 32.65 -5.75 6.79
CA GLN A 1 31.43 -6.48 7.21
C GLN A 1 30.17 -5.63 7.08
N ILE A 2 30.12 -4.40 7.69
CA ILE A 2 28.90 -3.55 7.63
C ILE A 2 28.63 -3.09 6.20
N ILE A 3 29.66 -2.63 5.50
CA ILE A 3 29.55 -2.19 4.10
C ILE A 3 29.09 -3.35 3.21
N ASP A 4 29.63 -4.55 3.42
CA ASP A 4 29.24 -5.75 2.66
C ASP A 4 27.78 -6.12 2.92
N TYR A 5 27.33 -6.02 4.18
CA TYR A 5 25.92 -6.24 4.54
C TYR A 5 25.01 -5.24 3.84
N VAL A 6 25.30 -3.95 3.92
CA VAL A 6 24.50 -2.90 3.27
C VAL A 6 24.49 -3.07 1.75
N PHE A 7 25.63 -3.45 1.15
CA PHE A 7 25.72 -3.71 -0.29
C PHE A 7 24.87 -4.90 -0.74
N LEU A 8 24.80 -5.95 0.07
CA LEU A 8 24.02 -7.15 -0.20
C LEU A 8 22.56 -7.05 0.24
N LEU A 9 22.23 -6.07 1.09
CA LEU A 9 20.86 -5.90 1.59
C LEU A 9 19.91 -5.62 0.40
N PRO A 10 18.88 -6.44 0.21
CA PRO A 10 17.90 -6.17 -0.83
C PRO A 10 17.32 -4.76 -0.70
N ASN A 11 17.16 -4.05 -1.81
CA ASN A 11 16.59 -2.70 -1.82
C ASN A 11 15.84 -2.43 -3.13
N GLY A 12 14.79 -1.59 -3.07
CA GLY A 12 14.00 -1.20 -4.23
C GLY A 12 12.79 -2.09 -4.51
N HIS A 13 12.35 -2.11 -5.76
CA HIS A 13 11.20 -2.89 -6.20
C HIS A 13 11.55 -4.38 -6.32
N LYS A 14 10.70 -5.26 -5.78
CA LYS A 14 10.90 -6.72 -5.81
C LYS A 14 9.95 -7.40 -6.78
N HIS A 15 8.66 -7.09 -6.73
CA HIS A 15 7.65 -7.73 -7.57
C HIS A 15 6.75 -6.70 -8.25
N ARG A 16 6.19 -7.08 -9.40
CA ARG A 16 5.20 -6.32 -10.15
C ARG A 16 3.93 -7.13 -10.31
N SER A 17 2.81 -6.44 -10.47
CA SER A 17 1.53 -7.06 -10.75
C SER A 17 1.51 -7.70 -12.13
N MET A 18 1.00 -8.93 -12.21
CA MET A 18 0.70 -9.57 -13.50
C MET A 18 -0.69 -9.15 -14.04
N ALA A 19 -1.55 -8.57 -13.17
CA ALA A 19 -2.91 -8.16 -13.53
C ALA A 19 -3.03 -6.67 -13.87
N ILE A 20 -2.11 -5.83 -13.38
CA ILE A 20 -2.15 -4.38 -13.56
C ILE A 20 -0.76 -3.93 -14.01
N GLU A 21 -0.68 -3.45 -15.24
CA GLU A 21 0.57 -2.98 -15.82
C GLU A 21 1.17 -1.81 -15.00
N GLY A 22 2.49 -1.85 -14.81
CA GLY A 22 3.24 -0.80 -14.10
C GLY A 22 3.09 -0.79 -12.58
N LEU A 23 2.18 -1.59 -11.99
CA LEU A 23 2.00 -1.63 -10.54
C LEU A 23 3.10 -2.45 -9.87
N THR A 24 3.87 -1.82 -9.00
CA THR A 24 4.75 -2.51 -8.04
C THR A 24 3.90 -3.13 -6.93
N THR A 25 4.09 -4.42 -6.66
CA THR A 25 3.34 -5.16 -5.63
C THR A 25 4.15 -5.41 -4.36
N SER A 26 5.47 -5.36 -4.44
CA SER A 26 6.31 -5.37 -3.26
C SER A 26 7.61 -4.60 -3.46
N SER A 27 8.06 -3.97 -2.39
CA SER A 27 9.31 -3.22 -2.35
C SER A 27 9.88 -3.20 -0.94
N LEU A 28 11.16 -2.91 -0.84
CA LEU A 28 11.79 -2.58 0.42
C LEU A 28 12.76 -1.42 0.24
N ASN A 29 12.94 -0.66 1.31
CA ASN A 29 13.80 0.51 1.32
C ASN A 29 14.55 0.59 2.65
N LEU A 30 15.88 0.63 2.56
CA LEU A 30 16.71 1.01 3.70
C LEU A 30 16.59 2.53 3.88
N GLY A 31 15.76 2.96 4.84
CA GLY A 31 15.39 4.36 5.04
C GLY A 31 16.29 5.09 6.04
N ILE A 32 16.79 4.39 7.05
CA ILE A 32 17.55 5.00 8.15
C ILE A 32 18.77 4.16 8.48
N ILE A 33 19.91 4.83 8.67
CA ILE A 33 21.11 4.26 9.26
C ILE A 33 21.58 5.23 10.33
N ASN A 34 21.59 4.80 11.59
CA ASN A 34 22.02 5.60 12.74
C ASN A 34 23.08 4.87 13.56
N THR A 35 23.97 5.64 14.19
CA THR A 35 24.89 5.11 15.20
C THR A 35 24.45 5.60 16.57
N VAL A 36 24.09 4.66 17.45
CA VAL A 36 23.65 4.92 18.83
C VAL A 36 24.40 3.98 19.76
N ASP A 37 25.02 4.49 20.81
CA ASP A 37 25.74 3.73 21.83
C ASP A 37 26.71 2.67 21.24
N ASN A 38 27.52 3.11 20.28
CA ASN A 38 28.49 2.26 19.55
C ASN A 38 27.87 1.09 18.79
N LYS A 39 26.57 1.17 18.47
CA LYS A 39 25.85 0.22 17.62
C LYS A 39 25.36 0.94 16.38
N ILE A 40 25.35 0.24 15.23
CA ILE A 40 24.72 0.72 14.02
C ILE A 40 23.33 0.12 13.94
N ILE A 41 22.33 0.99 13.91
CA ILE A 41 20.91 0.64 13.75
C ILE A 41 20.51 0.97 12.32
N MET A 42 19.93 -0.01 11.63
CA MET A 42 19.44 0.12 10.26
C MET A 42 17.95 -0.21 10.23
N GLU A 43 17.15 0.71 9.68
CA GLU A 43 15.70 0.52 9.55
C GLU A 43 15.31 0.40 8.09
N SER A 44 14.71 -0.73 7.75
CA SER A 44 14.17 -1.00 6.42
C SER A 44 12.66 -1.04 6.45
N SER A 45 12.02 -0.29 5.55
CA SER A 45 10.58 -0.34 5.33
C SER A 45 10.25 -1.33 4.21
N LEU A 46 9.49 -2.36 4.54
CA LEU A 46 9.02 -3.38 3.60
C LEU A 46 7.54 -3.16 3.31
N ARG A 47 7.15 -3.29 2.06
CA ARG A 47 5.76 -3.18 1.62
C ARG A 47 5.42 -4.29 0.66
N SER A 48 4.25 -4.91 0.85
CA SER A 48 3.69 -5.87 -0.10
C SER A 48 2.15 -5.86 -0.02
N ASN A 49 1.51 -6.15 -1.16
CA ASN A 49 0.07 -6.42 -1.21
C ASN A 49 -0.27 -7.88 -0.91
N LEU A 50 0.76 -8.74 -0.76
CA LEU A 50 0.64 -10.17 -0.43
C LEU A 50 1.52 -10.48 0.78
N ASP A 51 0.95 -11.08 1.81
CA ASP A 51 1.67 -11.44 3.02
C ASP A 51 2.81 -12.43 2.75
N CYS A 52 2.59 -13.40 1.86
CA CYS A 52 3.64 -14.38 1.50
C CYS A 52 4.87 -13.71 0.87
N ASN A 53 4.71 -12.65 0.09
CA ASN A 53 5.83 -11.90 -0.46
C ASN A 53 6.54 -11.07 0.63
N LEU A 54 5.77 -10.55 1.58
CA LEU A 54 6.33 -9.83 2.73
C LEU A 54 7.18 -10.78 3.59
N ASP A 55 6.65 -11.97 3.90
CA ASP A 55 7.36 -13.00 4.66
C ASP A 55 8.65 -13.43 3.95
N HIS A 56 8.58 -13.64 2.64
CA HIS A 56 9.76 -14.00 1.85
C HIS A 56 10.85 -12.91 1.91
N MET A 57 10.48 -11.63 1.78
CA MET A 57 11.44 -10.52 1.92
C MET A 57 12.06 -10.45 3.33
N ILE A 58 11.27 -10.70 4.37
CA ILE A 58 11.78 -10.77 5.74
C ILE A 58 12.77 -11.92 5.88
N ASP A 59 12.47 -13.09 5.31
CA ASP A 59 13.34 -14.24 5.39
C ASP A 59 14.65 -14.06 4.60
N GLU A 60 14.63 -13.38 3.45
CA GLU A 60 15.86 -12.98 2.74
C GLU A 60 16.78 -12.16 3.65
N ILE A 61 16.21 -11.14 4.35
CA ILE A 61 16.98 -10.30 5.27
C ILE A 61 17.48 -11.13 6.47
N ARG A 62 16.67 -12.03 7.01
CA ARG A 62 17.04 -12.91 8.13
C ARG A 62 18.23 -13.82 7.78
N VAL A 63 18.23 -14.41 6.58
CA VAL A 63 19.33 -15.24 6.10
C VAL A 63 20.61 -14.41 5.99
N LEU A 64 20.52 -13.22 5.38
CA LEU A 64 21.65 -12.32 5.26
C LEU A 64 22.17 -11.88 6.65
N ALA A 65 21.30 -11.46 7.55
CA ALA A 65 21.66 -11.02 8.89
C ALA A 65 22.40 -12.12 9.69
N ARG A 66 21.95 -13.36 9.59
CA ARG A 66 22.67 -14.52 10.21
C ARG A 66 24.09 -14.67 9.66
N THR A 67 24.28 -14.50 8.36
CA THR A 67 25.61 -14.62 7.73
C THR A 67 26.59 -13.58 8.26
N PHE A 68 26.09 -12.38 8.60
CA PHE A 68 26.91 -11.29 9.12
C PHE A 68 26.88 -11.15 10.65
N ASN A 69 26.20 -12.07 11.36
CA ASN A 69 26.00 -12.03 12.80
C ASN A 69 25.32 -10.72 13.28
N ILE A 70 24.27 -10.31 12.55
CA ILE A 70 23.45 -9.13 12.85
C ILE A 70 22.12 -9.58 13.42
N SER A 71 21.68 -8.97 14.51
CA SER A 71 20.32 -9.17 15.05
C SER A 71 19.31 -8.37 14.24
N ILE A 72 18.11 -8.94 14.02
CA ILE A 72 16.99 -8.23 13.42
C ILE A 72 15.75 -8.32 14.31
N ASP A 73 14.97 -7.26 14.27
CA ASP A 73 13.64 -7.17 14.82
C ASP A 73 12.64 -6.84 13.72
N VAL A 74 11.42 -7.34 13.81
CA VAL A 74 10.34 -7.08 12.85
C VAL A 74 9.16 -6.52 13.62
N SER A 75 8.78 -5.29 13.30
CA SER A 75 7.71 -4.57 13.97
C SER A 75 6.75 -3.91 12.98
N ALA A 76 5.66 -3.34 13.49
CA ALA A 76 4.70 -2.53 12.74
C ALA A 76 4.16 -3.20 11.46
N ARG A 77 3.94 -4.52 11.50
CA ARG A 77 3.35 -5.27 10.39
C ARG A 77 1.86 -4.89 10.24
N TYR A 78 1.44 -4.62 9.00
CA TYR A 78 0.03 -4.47 8.65
C TYR A 78 -0.28 -5.28 7.39
N PRO A 79 -1.53 -5.77 7.24
CA PRO A 79 -1.92 -6.67 6.15
C PRO A 79 -1.88 -5.98 4.79
N GLY A 80 -1.54 -6.75 3.76
CA GLY A 80 -1.63 -6.34 2.37
C GLY A 80 -3.09 -6.23 1.91
N TRP A 81 -3.33 -5.47 0.84
CA TRP A 81 -4.64 -5.36 0.20
C TRP A 81 -4.57 -5.90 -1.23
N LYS A 82 -5.11 -7.10 -1.43
CA LYS A 82 -5.17 -7.75 -2.73
C LYS A 82 -6.14 -7.05 -3.67
N TYR A 83 -5.78 -6.93 -4.95
CA TYR A 83 -6.72 -6.53 -5.98
C TYR A 83 -7.79 -7.62 -6.19
N LYS A 84 -9.07 -7.26 -6.02
CA LYS A 84 -10.22 -8.12 -6.30
C LYS A 84 -10.71 -7.82 -7.73
N ALA A 85 -10.56 -8.78 -8.64
CA ALA A 85 -10.92 -8.60 -10.04
C ALA A 85 -12.43 -8.32 -10.22
N ASN A 86 -13.26 -9.08 -9.52
CA ASN A 86 -14.71 -8.90 -9.47
C ASN A 86 -15.08 -8.19 -8.16
N SER A 87 -15.68 -7.01 -8.26
CA SER A 87 -16.07 -6.19 -7.11
C SER A 87 -17.41 -5.52 -7.41
N GLU A 88 -18.44 -5.95 -6.71
CA GLU A 88 -19.80 -5.39 -6.84
C GLU A 88 -19.84 -3.93 -6.40
N MET A 89 -19.09 -3.59 -5.35
CA MET A 89 -19.01 -2.23 -4.84
C MET A 89 -18.40 -1.29 -5.90
N ARG A 90 -17.34 -1.73 -6.58
CA ARG A 90 -16.73 -0.97 -7.68
C ARG A 90 -17.67 -0.82 -8.86
N ASP A 91 -18.46 -1.84 -9.19
CA ASP A 91 -19.42 -1.78 -10.29
C ASP A 91 -20.59 -0.84 -9.98
N LYS A 92 -21.09 -0.84 -8.74
CA LYS A 92 -22.07 0.15 -8.24
C LYS A 92 -21.51 1.57 -8.34
N LEU A 93 -20.28 1.78 -7.83
CA LEU A 93 -19.63 3.08 -7.92
C LEU A 93 -19.47 3.56 -9.36
N ASN A 94 -19.07 2.69 -10.28
CA ASN A 94 -18.94 3.01 -11.70
C ASN A 94 -20.29 3.42 -12.33
N LYS A 95 -21.40 2.73 -12.01
CA LYS A 95 -22.73 3.08 -12.48
C LYS A 95 -23.14 4.48 -12.02
N ILE A 96 -22.89 4.81 -10.76
CA ILE A 96 -23.20 6.12 -10.20
C ILE A 96 -22.36 7.22 -10.87
N ILE A 97 -21.08 7.00 -11.06
CA ILE A 97 -20.15 7.97 -11.70
C ILE A 97 -20.56 8.18 -13.18
N MET A 98 -20.87 7.11 -13.89
CA MET A 98 -21.38 7.20 -15.27
C MET A 98 -22.67 8.02 -15.35
N ALA A 99 -23.62 7.78 -14.45
CA ALA A 99 -24.89 8.49 -14.42
C ALA A 99 -24.74 9.99 -14.08
N GLU A 100 -23.76 10.35 -13.23
CA GLU A 100 -23.57 11.74 -12.78
C GLU A 100 -22.70 12.57 -13.72
N TYR A 101 -21.69 11.94 -14.35
CA TYR A 101 -20.63 12.68 -15.04
C TYR A 101 -20.38 12.23 -16.48
N ASP A 102 -21.12 11.21 -16.96
CA ASP A 102 -20.93 10.61 -18.29
C ASP A 102 -19.47 10.21 -18.56
N LYS A 103 -18.80 9.69 -17.52
CA LYS A 103 -17.40 9.26 -17.56
C LYS A 103 -17.22 7.94 -16.82
N PRO A 104 -16.45 6.99 -17.34
CA PRO A 104 -16.18 5.75 -16.65
C PRO A 104 -15.27 5.98 -15.43
N LEU A 105 -15.41 5.11 -14.44
CA LEU A 105 -14.50 5.05 -13.30
C LEU A 105 -13.09 4.71 -13.78
N VAL A 106 -12.12 5.55 -13.43
CA VAL A 106 -10.70 5.28 -13.66
C VAL A 106 -10.16 4.52 -12.45
N LYS A 107 -9.68 3.30 -12.70
CA LYS A 107 -9.04 2.48 -11.67
C LYS A 107 -7.58 2.88 -11.55
N ILE A 108 -7.17 3.25 -10.34
CA ILE A 108 -5.78 3.59 -10.04
C ILE A 108 -5.29 2.59 -9.01
N ALA A 109 -4.16 1.96 -9.28
CA ALA A 109 -3.48 1.13 -8.30
C ALA A 109 -2.20 1.85 -7.86
N LYS A 110 -2.02 1.96 -6.55
CA LYS A 110 -0.84 2.60 -5.95
C LYS A 110 -0.16 1.63 -4.99
N HIS A 111 1.16 1.65 -4.98
CA HIS A 111 1.97 0.93 -4.01
C HIS A 111 2.05 1.73 -2.69
N SER A 112 0.94 1.77 -1.96
CA SER A 112 0.81 2.48 -0.68
C SER A 112 0.02 1.63 0.32
N GLY A 113 0.32 1.80 1.62
CA GLY A 113 -0.50 1.23 2.67
C GLY A 113 -1.81 2.01 2.79
N LEU A 114 -2.92 1.29 2.87
CA LEU A 114 -4.25 1.86 3.09
C LEU A 114 -4.98 1.04 4.16
N GLU A 115 -5.82 1.69 4.95
CA GLU A 115 -6.66 1.07 5.97
C GLU A 115 -7.56 -0.04 5.42
N CYS A 116 -7.84 0.01 4.11
CA CYS A 116 -8.59 -1.02 3.39
C CYS A 116 -7.97 -2.42 3.53
N GLY A 117 -6.64 -2.52 3.66
CA GLY A 117 -5.96 -3.78 3.93
C GLY A 117 -6.36 -4.39 5.26
N VAL A 118 -6.53 -3.55 6.29
CA VAL A 118 -6.97 -3.99 7.62
C VAL A 118 -8.40 -4.54 7.55
N PHE A 119 -9.32 -3.83 6.91
CA PHE A 119 -10.69 -4.31 6.74
C PHE A 119 -10.75 -5.61 5.94
N ALA A 120 -10.03 -5.69 4.82
CA ALA A 120 -9.97 -6.88 3.99
C ALA A 120 -9.31 -8.09 4.70
N SER A 121 -8.52 -7.88 5.75
CA SER A 121 -7.91 -8.96 6.54
C SER A 121 -8.85 -9.55 7.60
N ILE A 122 -9.96 -8.86 7.90
CA ILE A 122 -10.97 -9.34 8.85
C ILE A 122 -11.85 -10.41 8.18
N ASP A 123 -12.12 -10.22 6.91
CA ASP A 123 -12.95 -11.12 6.10
C ASP A 123 -12.44 -11.12 4.65
N ASP A 124 -11.95 -12.27 4.19
CA ASP A 124 -11.39 -12.46 2.84
C ASP A 124 -12.45 -12.21 1.73
N ASP A 125 -13.72 -12.36 2.05
CA ASP A 125 -14.82 -12.12 1.12
C ASP A 125 -15.28 -10.66 1.09
N MET A 126 -14.81 -9.82 2.02
CA MET A 126 -15.17 -8.42 2.07
C MET A 126 -14.79 -7.69 0.76
N ASP A 127 -15.76 -7.00 0.18
CA ASP A 127 -15.54 -6.17 -1.01
C ASP A 127 -15.23 -4.74 -0.61
N VAL A 128 -13.95 -4.39 -0.62
CA VAL A 128 -13.44 -3.10 -0.15
C VAL A 128 -12.93 -2.29 -1.33
N ILE A 129 -13.37 -1.04 -1.41
CA ILE A 129 -12.87 -0.05 -2.37
C ILE A 129 -12.44 1.22 -1.64
N THR A 130 -11.54 1.97 -2.22
CA THR A 130 -11.21 3.33 -1.77
C THR A 130 -11.62 4.34 -2.83
N TYR A 131 -12.29 5.40 -2.38
CA TYR A 131 -12.75 6.50 -3.21
C TYR A 131 -12.72 7.79 -2.39
N GLY A 132 -12.27 8.88 -2.98
CA GLY A 132 -12.19 10.14 -2.26
C GLY A 132 -11.88 11.34 -3.15
N PRO A 133 -11.78 12.53 -2.56
CA PRO A 133 -11.45 13.77 -3.26
C PRO A 133 -9.99 13.81 -3.70
N ILE A 134 -9.67 14.80 -4.52
CA ILE A 134 -8.29 15.10 -4.92
C ILE A 134 -7.57 15.74 -3.74
N MET A 135 -6.44 15.15 -3.37
CA MET A 135 -5.53 15.68 -2.37
C MET A 135 -4.14 15.84 -2.96
N GLU A 136 -3.47 16.92 -2.63
CA GLU A 136 -2.11 17.24 -3.05
C GLU A 136 -1.21 17.46 -1.84
N GLY A 137 0.07 17.11 -1.98
CA GLY A 137 1.07 17.30 -0.92
C GLY A 137 0.78 16.51 0.36
N ILE A 138 0.15 15.33 0.24
CA ILE A 138 -0.20 14.46 1.38
C ILE A 138 1.03 14.20 2.25
N HIS A 139 0.88 14.28 3.57
CA HIS A 139 1.94 14.15 4.57
C HIS A 139 3.01 15.26 4.54
N THR A 140 2.69 16.41 4.00
CA THR A 140 3.56 17.58 4.03
C THR A 140 2.86 18.81 4.63
N PRO A 141 3.60 19.84 5.07
CA PRO A 141 3.00 21.11 5.53
C PRO A 141 2.18 21.84 4.45
N ASN A 142 2.31 21.45 3.18
CA ASN A 142 1.59 22.02 2.04
C ASN A 142 0.42 21.15 1.58
N GLU A 143 -0.07 20.25 2.44
CA GLU A 143 -1.21 19.40 2.13
C GLU A 143 -2.46 20.22 1.82
N ARG A 144 -3.12 19.89 0.71
CA ARG A 144 -4.29 20.62 0.19
C ARG A 144 -5.38 19.66 -0.25
N LEU A 145 -6.63 20.06 0.00
CA LEU A 145 -7.84 19.39 -0.44
C LEU A 145 -8.53 20.19 -1.56
N GLY A 146 -8.86 19.54 -2.67
CA GLY A 146 -9.66 20.14 -3.74
C GLY A 146 -11.14 20.20 -3.36
N LEU A 147 -11.65 21.37 -2.98
CA LEU A 147 -13.03 21.55 -2.46
C LEU A 147 -14.11 21.09 -3.46
N GLU A 148 -13.97 21.45 -4.74
CA GLU A 148 -14.92 20.97 -5.77
C GLU A 148 -14.89 19.44 -5.92
N SER A 149 -13.73 18.81 -5.76
CA SER A 149 -13.62 17.35 -5.81
C SER A 149 -14.19 16.71 -4.56
N PHE A 150 -14.12 17.37 -3.43
CA PHE A 150 -14.76 16.94 -2.18
C PHE A 150 -16.28 16.91 -2.33
N ASP A 151 -16.89 17.97 -2.87
CA ASP A 151 -18.35 18.03 -3.11
C ASP A 151 -18.79 16.92 -4.07
N ARG A 152 -18.02 16.67 -5.14
CA ARG A 152 -18.28 15.55 -6.06
C ARG A 152 -18.19 14.20 -5.35
N ALA A 153 -17.14 14.00 -4.57
CA ALA A 153 -16.93 12.74 -3.85
C ALA A 153 -18.04 12.48 -2.82
N TYR A 154 -18.43 13.51 -2.07
CA TYR A 154 -19.52 13.43 -1.12
C TYR A 154 -20.85 13.04 -1.77
N LYS A 155 -21.18 13.65 -2.92
CA LYS A 155 -22.40 13.37 -3.68
C LYS A 155 -22.45 11.91 -4.17
N VAL A 156 -21.34 11.42 -4.72
CA VAL A 156 -21.24 10.04 -5.19
C VAL A 156 -21.31 9.06 -4.02
N LEU A 157 -20.62 9.33 -2.92
CA LEU A 157 -20.62 8.48 -1.73
C LEU A 157 -22.02 8.37 -1.10
N THR A 158 -22.73 9.49 -1.02
CA THR A 158 -24.11 9.51 -0.50
C THR A 158 -25.04 8.61 -1.33
N LYS A 159 -24.91 8.64 -2.66
CA LYS A 159 -25.68 7.76 -3.56
C LYS A 159 -25.27 6.30 -3.41
N LEU A 160 -23.97 6.03 -3.31
CA LEU A 160 -23.46 4.67 -3.13
C LEU A 160 -24.00 4.03 -1.85
N ILE A 161 -23.97 4.77 -0.73
CA ILE A 161 -24.51 4.29 0.56
C ILE A 161 -26.01 4.01 0.46
N ALA A 162 -26.76 4.83 -0.27
CA ALA A 162 -28.21 4.61 -0.47
C ALA A 162 -28.52 3.32 -1.26
N GLU A 163 -27.62 2.87 -2.12
CA GLU A 163 -27.73 1.62 -2.89
C GLU A 163 -27.21 0.37 -2.14
N CYS A 164 -26.58 0.54 -0.97
CA CYS A 164 -26.07 -0.55 -0.14
C CYS A 164 -27.07 -1.07 0.91
N LYS A 165 -28.38 -0.82 0.71
CA LYS A 165 -29.45 -1.28 1.60
C LYS A 165 -29.86 -2.71 1.33
#